data_25deab42edbc5a2d35686c2affd454cb
#
_entry.id   25deab42edbc5a2d35686c2affd454cb
#
_cell.length_a   1.000
_cell.length_b   1.000
_cell.length_c   1.000
_cell.angle_alpha   90.00
_cell.angle_beta   90.00
_cell.angle_gamma   90.00
#
_symmetry.space_group_name_H-M   'P 1'
#
loop_
_entity.id
_entity.type
_entity.pdbx_description
1 polymer ?
#
loop_
_entity_poly.entity_id
_entity_poly.type
_entity_poly.pdbx_seq_one_letter_code
_entity_poly.pdbx_strand_id
1 'polypeptide(L)'
;VEVGTPLQLFARPADAFAARLVGAPAIIFVPGRVLRRDGDDRLELPFGEIALAGDHGPLRAGDRVTVGVRPHDIAIAPVPGAGGFHAAIQLTEPLGDITVIDLDLRGQHLKMVLPEDRAQALEPGQEIEVVIRPEDLHLFDGESGRRIA
;
A
#
# COMPACT_ATOMS: atom_id res chain seq x y z
N VAL A 1 -14.70 17.28 4.32
CA VAL A 1 -14.79 16.51 4.47
C VAL A 1 -14.84 15.97 5.04
N GLU A 2 -14.33 15.80 5.49
CA GLU A 2 -14.25 15.00 5.99
C GLU A 2 -14.65 14.61 5.99
N VAL A 3 -14.66 14.68 5.91
CA VAL A 3 -14.86 13.92 6.03
C VAL A 3 -15.15 13.39 6.31
N GLY A 4 -15.29 13.54 6.57
CA GLY A 4 -15.25 12.75 6.82
C GLY A 4 -15.24 12.30 6.61
N THR A 5 -14.98 12.45 6.72
CA THR A 5 -14.67 11.83 6.58
C THR A 5 -14.33 11.80 6.34
N PRO A 6 -14.17 12.03 6.39
CA PRO A 6 -13.58 11.85 6.26
C PRO A 6 -13.29 12.02 6.61
N LEU A 7 -12.96 12.26 7.05
CA LEU A 7 -12.62 12.07 7.48
C LEU A 7 -12.43 11.89 8.25
N GLN A 8 -12.30 11.85 8.86
CA GLN A 8 -12.15 11.65 9.60
C GLN A 8 -11.21 11.64 10.12
N LEU A 9 -10.57 12.20 10.66
CA LEU A 9 -9.84 11.96 10.95
C LEU A 9 -9.08 11.90 11.76
N PHE A 10 -8.39 11.98 12.85
CA PHE A 10 -7.60 11.57 13.22
C PHE A 10 -6.93 11.51 14.26
N ALA A 11 -6.98 12.41 15.55
CA ALA A 11 -6.12 12.00 16.35
C ALA A 11 -5.43 10.80 16.11
N ARG A 12 -5.98 10.09 16.11
CA ARG A 12 -5.66 9.19 15.31
C ARG A 12 -6.26 9.63 14.09
N PRO A 13 -5.57 9.84 13.19
CA PRO A 13 -6.10 9.96 11.93
C PRO A 13 -6.66 8.65 11.70
N ALA A 14 -7.71 8.49 12.26
CA ALA A 14 -8.32 7.25 12.13
C ALA A 14 -8.95 7.11 10.82
N ASP A 15 -9.09 8.18 10.10
CA ASP A 15 -9.73 8.06 8.81
C ASP A 15 -8.77 8.42 7.68
N ALA A 16 -9.18 8.08 6.47
CA ALA A 16 -8.32 8.21 5.31
C ALA A 16 -7.97 9.66 5.00
N PHE A 17 -8.87 10.58 5.33
CA PHE A 17 -8.61 11.99 5.07
C PHE A 17 -7.42 12.49 5.87
N ALA A 18 -7.40 12.20 7.17
CA ALA A 18 -6.32 12.64 8.00
C ALA A 18 -5.00 11.96 7.64
N ALA A 19 -5.03 10.69 7.27
CA ALA A 19 -3.83 10.01 6.84
C ALA A 19 -3.25 10.64 5.59
N ARG A 20 -4.12 11.11 4.70
CA ARG A 20 -3.68 11.72 3.46
C ARG A 20 -2.97 13.05 3.71
N LEU A 21 -3.34 13.77 4.75
CA LEU A 21 -2.75 15.06 5.04
C LEU A 21 -1.39 14.98 5.71
N VAL A 22 -1.08 13.87 6.35
CA VAL A 22 0.11 13.76 7.19
C VAL A 22 1.33 13.23 6.44
N GLY A 23 1.14 12.38 5.48
CA GLY A 23 2.27 11.75 4.79
C GLY A 23 2.79 12.57 3.63
N ALA A 24 4.11 12.58 3.43
CA ALA A 24 4.73 13.15 2.24
C ALA A 24 5.88 12.26 1.82
N PRO A 25 5.82 11.62 0.65
CA PRO A 25 4.69 11.59 -0.26
C PRO A 25 3.48 10.91 0.37
N ALA A 26 2.32 11.28 -0.13
CA ALA A 26 1.07 10.88 0.50
C ALA A 26 0.83 9.38 0.43
N ILE A 27 0.20 8.85 1.47
CA ILE A 27 -0.25 7.48 1.47
C ILE A 27 -1.22 7.27 0.30
N ILE A 28 -1.16 6.10 -0.31
CA ILE A 28 -2.01 5.77 -1.45
C ILE A 28 -3.03 4.74 -1.00
N PHE A 29 -4.29 4.96 -1.38
CA PHE A 29 -5.37 4.07 -1.01
C PHE A 29 -5.76 3.19 -2.19
N VAL A 30 -5.90 1.88 -1.91
CA VAL A 30 -6.32 0.93 -2.93
C VAL A 30 -7.47 0.10 -2.37
N PRO A 31 -8.38 -0.36 -3.25
CA PRO A 31 -9.47 -1.21 -2.78
C PRO A 31 -8.95 -2.59 -2.44
N GLY A 32 -9.57 -3.22 -1.45
CA GLY A 32 -9.23 -4.58 -1.07
C GLY A 32 -10.45 -5.35 -0.63
N ARG A 33 -10.29 -6.65 -0.54
CA ARG A 33 -11.34 -7.55 -0.07
C ARG A 33 -10.70 -8.65 0.76
N VAL A 34 -11.33 -8.97 1.87
CA VAL A 34 -10.85 -10.04 2.73
C VAL A 34 -11.28 -11.37 2.13
N LEU A 35 -10.35 -12.30 2.01
CA LEU A 35 -10.59 -13.65 1.52
C LEU A 35 -10.14 -14.65 2.56
N ARG A 36 -10.68 -15.86 2.50
CA ARG A 36 -10.21 -16.96 3.31
C ARG A 36 -9.77 -18.10 2.42
N ARG A 37 -8.52 -18.51 2.57
CA ARG A 37 -7.96 -19.64 1.81
C ARG A 37 -7.25 -20.58 2.75
N ASP A 38 -7.63 -21.85 2.69
CA ASP A 38 -7.00 -22.90 3.50
C ASP A 38 -6.94 -22.55 4.99
N GLY A 39 -8.02 -21.90 5.46
CA GLY A 39 -8.13 -21.54 6.87
C GLY A 39 -7.44 -20.23 7.25
N ASP A 40 -6.74 -19.61 6.34
CA ASP A 40 -6.03 -18.36 6.59
C ASP A 40 -6.72 -17.19 5.90
N ASP A 41 -6.75 -16.05 6.58
CA ASP A 41 -7.30 -14.84 6.00
C ASP A 41 -6.26 -14.15 5.15
N ARG A 42 -6.67 -13.73 3.97
CA ARG A 42 -5.84 -13.02 3.03
C ARG A 42 -6.55 -11.77 2.55
N LEU A 43 -5.77 -10.86 2.03
CA LEU A 43 -6.29 -9.61 1.50
C LEU A 43 -6.08 -9.61 -0.01
N GLU A 44 -7.17 -9.52 -0.76
CA GLU A 44 -7.11 -9.44 -2.21
C GLU A 44 -6.99 -7.99 -2.63
N LEU A 45 -5.95 -7.69 -3.40
CA LEU A 45 -5.68 -6.34 -3.92
C LEU A 45 -5.74 -6.40 -5.44
N PRO A 46 -5.86 -5.25 -6.11
CA PRO A 46 -5.92 -5.27 -7.58
C PRO A 46 -4.71 -5.94 -8.23
N PHE A 47 -3.59 -5.98 -7.55
CA PHE A 47 -2.35 -6.52 -8.12
C PHE A 47 -1.92 -7.85 -7.50
N GLY A 48 -2.72 -8.44 -6.63
CA GLY A 48 -2.39 -9.74 -6.04
C GLY A 48 -2.95 -9.88 -4.64
N GLU A 49 -2.52 -10.94 -3.95
CA GLU A 49 -2.99 -11.24 -2.61
C GLU A 49 -1.84 -11.14 -1.63
N ILE A 50 -2.16 -10.75 -0.39
CA ILE A 50 -1.20 -10.69 0.68
C ILE A 50 -1.83 -11.30 1.92
N ALA A 51 -1.05 -12.01 2.73
CA ALA A 51 -1.54 -12.61 3.96
C ALA A 51 -1.86 -11.51 4.95
N LEU A 52 -2.99 -11.63 5.66
CA LEU A 52 -3.29 -10.72 6.74
C LEU A 52 -2.51 -11.14 7.98
N ALA A 53 -1.88 -10.18 8.63
CA ALA A 53 -1.06 -10.46 9.79
C ALA A 53 -1.92 -10.51 11.05
N GLY A 54 -1.71 -11.52 11.87
CA GLY A 54 -2.24 -11.59 13.20
C GLY A 54 -3.73 -11.34 13.34
N ASP A 55 -4.09 -10.68 14.41
CA ASP A 55 -5.48 -10.34 14.69
C ASP A 55 -5.80 -9.02 13.97
N HIS A 56 -6.70 -9.10 13.00
CA HIS A 56 -7.13 -7.94 12.24
C HIS A 56 -8.56 -7.51 12.62
N GLY A 57 -8.98 -7.85 13.82
CA GLY A 57 -10.24 -7.37 14.39
C GLY A 57 -11.47 -8.02 13.78
N PRO A 58 -12.52 -7.22 13.54
CA PRO A 58 -13.82 -7.76 13.13
C PRO A 58 -13.94 -8.15 11.66
N LEU A 59 -12.85 -8.09 10.90
CA LEU A 59 -12.91 -8.38 9.46
C LEU A 59 -13.24 -9.84 9.19
N ARG A 60 -14.09 -10.07 8.19
CA ARG A 60 -14.53 -11.39 7.77
C ARG A 60 -14.34 -11.55 6.29
N ALA A 61 -14.28 -12.79 5.84
CA ALA A 61 -14.20 -13.09 4.41
C ALA A 61 -15.33 -12.41 3.67
N GLY A 62 -14.99 -11.75 2.57
CA GLY A 62 -15.94 -11.01 1.75
C GLY A 62 -16.04 -9.53 2.08
N ASP A 63 -15.51 -9.10 3.22
CA ASP A 63 -15.58 -7.71 3.60
C ASP A 63 -14.74 -6.85 2.66
N ARG A 64 -15.26 -5.69 2.29
CA ARG A 64 -14.50 -4.72 1.51
C ARG A 64 -13.74 -3.80 2.44
N VAL A 65 -12.51 -3.50 2.06
CA VAL A 65 -11.67 -2.60 2.83
C VAL A 65 -10.99 -1.64 1.88
N THR A 66 -10.56 -0.51 2.43
CA THR A 66 -9.65 0.40 1.74
C THR A 66 -8.29 0.22 2.39
N VAL A 67 -7.29 -0.03 1.58
CA VAL A 67 -5.95 -0.34 2.06
C VAL A 67 -5.05 0.85 1.81
N GLY A 68 -4.45 1.38 2.87
CA GLY A 68 -3.49 2.46 2.77
C GLY A 68 -2.08 1.91 2.69
N VAL A 69 -1.34 2.33 1.67
CA VAL A 69 0.03 1.90 1.46
C VAL A 69 0.92 3.13 1.45
N ARG A 70 1.89 3.16 2.35
CA ARG A 70 2.85 4.27 2.37
C ARG A 70 3.99 3.98 1.43
N PRO A 71 4.42 4.97 0.64
CA PRO A 71 5.52 4.74 -0.30
C PRO A 71 6.81 4.22 0.34
N HIS A 72 7.07 4.61 1.58
CA HIS A 72 8.27 4.14 2.29
C HIS A 72 8.19 2.68 2.69
N ASP A 73 7.01 2.09 2.67
CA ASP A 73 6.81 0.72 3.12
C ASP A 73 6.85 -0.28 1.98
N ILE A 74 7.05 0.19 0.75
CA ILE A 74 7.24 -0.68 -0.40
C ILE A 74 8.73 -0.85 -0.61
N ALA A 75 9.18 -2.08 -0.74
CA ALA A 75 10.59 -2.38 -0.92
C ALA A 75 10.80 -3.28 -2.13
N ILE A 76 11.99 -3.21 -2.72
CA ILE A 76 12.35 -4.12 -3.80
C ILE A 76 12.60 -5.49 -3.17
N ALA A 77 12.06 -6.54 -3.79
CA ALA A 77 12.26 -7.90 -3.29
C ALA A 77 13.76 -8.24 -3.28
N PRO A 78 14.24 -8.83 -2.19
CA PRO A 78 15.68 -9.11 -2.07
C PRO A 78 16.15 -10.15 -3.08
N VAL A 79 15.27 -11.09 -3.45
CA VAL A 79 15.58 -12.10 -4.47
C VAL A 79 14.35 -12.32 -5.33
N PRO A 80 14.52 -12.70 -6.61
CA PRO A 80 13.37 -13.01 -7.45
C PRO A 80 12.60 -14.19 -6.87
N GLY A 81 11.26 -14.09 -6.94
CA GLY A 81 10.41 -15.16 -6.45
C GLY A 81 10.16 -15.12 -4.95
N ALA A 82 10.49 -14.04 -4.28
CA ALA A 82 10.31 -13.92 -2.84
C ALA A 82 8.85 -13.68 -2.41
N GLY A 83 7.90 -13.88 -3.32
CA GLY A 83 6.48 -13.70 -2.99
C GLY A 83 5.99 -12.28 -3.14
N GLY A 84 6.72 -11.46 -3.87
CA GLY A 84 6.35 -10.07 -4.07
C GLY A 84 5.39 -9.88 -5.24
N PHE A 85 5.19 -8.61 -5.59
CA PHE A 85 4.31 -8.22 -6.67
C PHE A 85 5.14 -7.69 -7.83
N HIS A 86 4.68 -8.01 -9.04
CA HIS A 86 5.34 -7.53 -10.25
C HIS A 86 4.97 -6.07 -10.48
N ALA A 87 5.97 -5.23 -10.73
CA ALA A 87 5.76 -3.80 -10.91
C ALA A 87 6.60 -3.29 -12.07
N ALA A 88 6.02 -2.37 -12.83
CA ALA A 88 6.74 -1.68 -13.90
C ALA A 88 7.04 -0.26 -13.45
N ILE A 89 8.28 0.15 -13.61
CA ILE A 89 8.68 1.51 -13.27
C ILE A 89 8.24 2.45 -14.39
N GLN A 90 7.44 3.46 -14.05
CA GLN A 90 6.93 4.41 -15.01
C GLN A 90 7.71 5.72 -15.01
N LEU A 91 8.14 6.16 -13.85
CA LEU A 91 8.81 7.43 -13.71
C LEU A 91 9.68 7.41 -12.45
N THR A 92 10.81 8.08 -12.50
CA THR A 92 11.65 8.27 -11.32
C THR A 92 11.84 9.77 -11.12
N GLU A 93 11.70 10.20 -9.87
CA GLU A 93 11.80 11.63 -9.54
C GLU A 93 12.77 11.82 -8.38
N PRO A 94 14.02 12.17 -8.68
CA PRO A 94 14.99 12.46 -7.62
C PRO A 94 14.63 13.75 -6.90
N LEU A 95 14.66 13.71 -5.58
CA LEU A 95 14.31 14.87 -4.74
C LEU A 95 15.46 15.21 -3.78
N GLY A 96 16.68 14.86 -4.12
CA GLY A 96 17.84 15.10 -3.26
C GLY A 96 18.26 13.81 -2.59
N ASP A 97 17.93 13.63 -1.32
CA ASP A 97 18.33 12.43 -0.58
C ASP A 97 17.52 11.21 -0.95
N ILE A 98 16.34 11.41 -1.50
CA ILE A 98 15.44 10.30 -1.86
C ILE A 98 15.02 10.43 -3.30
N THR A 99 14.51 9.33 -3.84
CA THR A 99 13.90 9.30 -5.16
C THR A 99 12.52 8.68 -5.02
N VAL A 100 11.51 9.34 -5.61
CA VAL A 100 10.15 8.81 -5.68
C VAL A 100 10.03 8.06 -6.99
N ILE A 101 9.54 6.83 -6.93
CA ILE A 101 9.42 5.96 -8.09
C ILE A 101 7.96 5.63 -8.30
N ASP A 102 7.42 6.00 -9.46
CA ASP A 102 6.06 5.68 -9.83
C ASP A 102 6.03 4.28 -10.40
N LEU A 103 5.14 3.44 -9.86
CA LEU A 103 5.02 2.05 -10.22
C LEU A 103 3.63 1.75 -10.77
N ASP A 104 3.58 0.82 -11.73
CA ASP A 104 2.33 0.25 -12.20
C ASP A 104 2.31 -1.23 -11.84
N LEU A 105 1.34 -1.61 -11.03
CA LEU A 105 1.13 -2.99 -10.61
C LEU A 105 -0.21 -3.45 -11.17
N ARG A 106 -0.18 -4.03 -12.36
CA ARG A 106 -1.38 -4.53 -13.05
C ARG A 106 -2.47 -3.46 -13.15
N GLY A 107 -2.07 -2.24 -13.50
CA GLY A 107 -3.01 -1.13 -13.64
C GLY A 107 -3.20 -0.31 -12.38
N GLN A 108 -2.76 -0.79 -11.23
CA GLN A 108 -2.82 -0.02 -9.99
C GLN A 108 -1.56 0.82 -9.86
N HIS A 109 -1.75 2.11 -9.70
CA HIS A 109 -0.63 3.04 -9.56
C HIS A 109 -0.21 3.15 -8.11
N LEU A 110 1.06 2.91 -7.84
CA LEU A 110 1.64 3.10 -6.51
C LEU A 110 2.92 3.89 -6.62
N LYS A 111 3.40 4.39 -5.49
CA LYS A 111 4.67 5.08 -5.42
C LYS A 111 5.56 4.42 -4.39
N MET A 112 6.85 4.35 -4.69
CA MET A 112 7.85 3.82 -3.79
C MET A 112 8.90 4.90 -3.56
N VAL A 113 9.43 4.98 -2.33
CA VAL A 113 10.48 5.93 -2.00
C VAL A 113 11.72 5.15 -1.59
N LEU A 114 12.84 5.47 -2.24
CA LEU A 114 14.12 4.85 -1.93
C LEU A 114 15.16 5.93 -1.68
N PRO A 115 16.20 5.63 -0.88
CA PRO A 115 17.37 6.52 -0.83
C PRO A 115 17.95 6.68 -2.21
N GLU A 116 18.50 7.84 -2.48
CA GLU A 116 19.00 8.17 -3.81
C GLU A 116 20.04 7.16 -4.31
N ASP A 117 20.95 6.73 -3.45
CA ASP A 117 21.99 5.79 -3.86
C ASP A 117 21.44 4.43 -4.25
N ARG A 118 20.28 4.05 -3.74
CA ARG A 118 19.66 2.78 -4.10
C ARG A 118 18.79 2.89 -5.34
N ALA A 119 18.37 4.10 -5.69
CA ALA A 119 17.50 4.32 -6.83
C ALA A 119 18.27 4.58 -8.12
N GLN A 120 19.58 4.79 -8.06
CA GLN A 120 20.36 5.22 -9.22
C GLN A 120 20.32 4.23 -10.38
N ALA A 121 20.17 2.94 -10.10
CA ALA A 121 20.19 1.92 -11.14
C ALA A 121 18.78 1.65 -11.72
N LEU A 122 17.77 2.35 -11.24
CA LEU A 122 16.40 2.12 -11.67
C LEU A 122 16.01 3.11 -12.74
N GLU A 123 15.32 2.63 -13.79
CA GLU A 123 14.94 3.45 -14.93
C GLU A 123 13.51 3.17 -15.35
N PRO A 124 12.82 4.16 -15.94
CA PRO A 124 11.49 3.94 -16.50
C PRO A 124 11.52 2.82 -17.54
N GLY A 125 10.48 2.00 -17.54
CA GLY A 125 10.37 0.85 -18.42
C GLY A 125 10.90 -0.43 -17.84
N GLN A 126 11.65 -0.35 -16.75
CA GLN A 126 12.20 -1.52 -16.09
C GLN A 126 11.12 -2.23 -15.28
N GLU A 127 11.18 -3.56 -15.22
CA GLU A 127 10.26 -4.34 -14.40
C GLU A 127 10.99 -4.87 -13.19
N ILE A 128 10.34 -4.77 -12.05
CA ILE A 128 10.93 -5.21 -10.78
C ILE A 128 9.88 -5.96 -9.98
N GLU A 129 10.31 -6.63 -8.93
CA GLU A 129 9.42 -7.26 -7.98
C GLU A 129 9.51 -6.48 -6.67
N VAL A 130 8.35 -6.12 -6.11
CA VAL A 130 8.30 -5.37 -4.87
C VAL A 130 7.57 -6.15 -3.80
N VAL A 131 7.89 -5.88 -2.55
CA VAL A 131 7.25 -6.54 -1.42
C VAL A 131 6.68 -5.48 -0.49
N ILE A 132 5.55 -5.82 0.12
CA ILE A 132 4.90 -4.99 1.13
C ILE A 132 4.60 -5.89 2.31
N ARG A 133 5.06 -5.52 3.49
CA ARG A 133 4.81 -6.33 4.67
C ARG A 133 3.37 -6.12 5.14
N PRO A 134 2.65 -7.21 5.45
CA PRO A 134 1.25 -7.06 5.87
C PRO A 134 1.09 -6.13 7.07
N GLU A 135 2.04 -6.13 7.98
CA GLU A 135 1.95 -5.31 9.19
C GLU A 135 2.11 -3.81 8.90
N ASP A 136 2.59 -3.45 7.72
CA ASP A 136 2.74 -2.05 7.33
C ASP A 136 1.52 -1.49 6.62
N LEU A 137 0.52 -2.32 6.35
CA LEU A 137 -0.70 -1.88 5.69
C LEU A 137 -1.64 -1.22 6.71
N HIS A 138 -2.35 -0.22 6.24
CA HIS A 138 -3.36 0.46 7.03
C HIS A 138 -4.73 0.11 6.46
N LEU A 139 -5.58 -0.49 7.29
CA LEU A 139 -6.87 -0.97 6.83
C LEU A 139 -7.98 -0.04 7.31
N PHE A 140 -8.86 0.32 6.39
CA PHE A 140 -10.01 1.16 6.66
C PHE A 140 -11.25 0.46 6.16
N ASP A 141 -12.37 0.69 6.84
CA ASP A 141 -13.65 0.15 6.38
C ASP A 141 -13.94 0.68 4.98
N GLY A 142 -14.30 -0.21 4.06
CA GLY A 142 -14.52 0.17 2.66
C GLY A 142 -15.73 1.08 2.46
N GLU A 143 -16.66 1.11 3.41
CA GLU A 143 -17.85 1.94 3.31
C GLU A 143 -17.72 3.22 4.11
N SER A 144 -17.28 3.13 5.36
CA SER A 144 -17.23 4.29 6.24
C SER A 144 -15.91 5.05 6.19
N GLY A 145 -14.84 4.41 5.71
CA GLY A 145 -13.52 5.00 5.72
C GLY A 145 -12.85 4.99 7.09
N ARG A 146 -13.45 4.34 8.07
CA ARG A 146 -12.88 4.28 9.42
C ARG A 146 -11.73 3.30 9.48
N ARG A 147 -10.73 3.64 10.27
CA ARG A 147 -9.58 2.77 10.45
C ARG A 147 -9.98 1.50 11.19
N ILE A 148 -9.51 0.37 10.70
CA ILE A 148 -9.76 -0.93 11.30
C ILE A 148 -8.47 -1.47 11.92
N ALA A 149 -7.36 -1.32 11.22
CA ALA A 149 -6.08 -1.86 11.69
C ALA A 149 -4.89 -1.12 11.09
#